data_e3cc9912a45212add4b11719a5a643ca
#
_entry.id   e3cc9912a45212add4b11719a5a643ca
#
_cell.length_a   1.000
_cell.length_b   1.000
_cell.length_c   1.000
_cell.angle_alpha   90.00
_cell.angle_beta   90.00
_cell.angle_gamma   90.00
#
_symmetry.space_group_name_H-M   'P 1'
#
loop_
_entity.id
_entity.type
_entity.pdbx_description
1 polymer ?
#
loop_
_entity_poly.entity_id
_entity_poly.type
_entity_poly.pdbx_seq_one_letter_code
_entity_poly.pdbx_strand_id
1 'polypeptide(L)'
;MKLKKFEGNPILSPLDSNDWESLVTCNPGVVYDNGTFYMLYRAAGNDAEHVIRLGLATSKDGFHFERVSDVPVFGPSEDGPDSGCVEDPRIVKYDTEYYITYAYRPYAPGQYWNFSHDEVLLPDCGSDAPMALRKNLGNTGLAVTTDFREFKRLGRLTSPVLDDRDVILFPEKVQGKYVMLHRPKEYIGGEYGVDYPSIWMK
;
A
#
# COMPACT_ATOMS: atom_id res chain seq x y z
N MET A 1 -8.19 18.80 -22.22
CA MET A 1 -6.78 18.43 -22.55
C MET A 1 -6.68 16.91 -22.51
N LYS A 2 -6.11 16.27 -23.54
CA LYS A 2 -5.97 14.80 -23.61
C LYS A 2 -4.52 14.47 -23.24
N LEU A 3 -4.33 13.67 -22.17
CA LEU A 3 -3.00 13.22 -21.78
C LEU A 3 -2.45 12.21 -22.81
N LYS A 4 -1.17 12.34 -23.17
CA LYS A 4 -0.47 11.38 -24.01
C LYS A 4 0.29 10.41 -23.12
N LYS A 5 0.13 9.11 -23.38
CA LYS A 5 0.93 8.07 -22.69
C LYS A 5 2.39 8.19 -23.14
N PHE A 6 3.29 7.98 -22.20
CA PHE A 6 4.72 7.88 -22.52
C PHE A 6 4.99 6.64 -23.37
N GLU A 7 5.81 6.81 -24.41
CA GLU A 7 6.08 5.72 -25.39
C GLU A 7 6.91 4.59 -24.79
N GLY A 8 7.73 4.89 -23.77
CA GLY A 8 8.54 3.91 -23.05
C GLY A 8 7.81 3.15 -21.93
N ASN A 9 6.47 3.20 -21.86
CA ASN A 9 5.74 2.37 -20.90
C ASN A 9 5.79 0.88 -21.26
N PRO A 10 5.84 -0.03 -20.25
CA PRO A 10 5.89 0.25 -18.82
C PRO A 10 7.26 0.78 -18.35
N ILE A 11 7.26 1.77 -17.45
CA ILE A 11 8.48 2.38 -16.91
C ILE A 11 9.19 1.52 -15.85
N LEU A 12 8.50 0.50 -15.34
CA LEU A 12 9.04 -0.52 -14.44
C LEU A 12 8.27 -1.81 -14.69
N SER A 13 8.99 -2.89 -14.91
CA SER A 13 8.42 -4.24 -15.12
C SER A 13 8.94 -5.20 -14.05
N PRO A 14 8.24 -6.32 -13.77
CA PRO A 14 8.78 -7.39 -12.94
C PRO A 14 10.17 -7.84 -13.39
N LEU A 15 10.95 -8.39 -12.47
CA LEU A 15 12.27 -8.99 -12.75
C LEU A 15 12.23 -10.46 -12.39
N ASP A 16 12.35 -11.33 -13.38
CA ASP A 16 12.36 -12.80 -13.18
C ASP A 16 13.54 -13.25 -12.28
N SER A 17 14.61 -12.47 -12.22
CA SER A 17 15.76 -12.73 -11.37
C SER A 17 15.54 -12.42 -9.88
N ASN A 18 14.49 -11.71 -9.55
CA ASN A 18 14.15 -11.31 -8.17
C ASN A 18 12.88 -12.03 -7.74
N ASP A 19 12.99 -13.12 -7.00
CA ASP A 19 11.86 -13.95 -6.60
C ASP A 19 10.69 -13.15 -6.00
N TRP A 20 10.99 -12.13 -5.17
CA TRP A 20 9.99 -11.33 -4.47
C TRP A 20 9.20 -10.36 -5.36
N GLU A 21 9.65 -10.07 -6.58
CA GLU A 21 8.99 -9.16 -7.55
C GLU A 21 8.84 -9.79 -8.95
N SER A 22 9.00 -11.10 -9.06
CA SER A 22 9.03 -11.80 -10.35
C SER A 22 7.68 -11.86 -11.07
N LEU A 23 6.55 -11.73 -10.35
CA LEU A 23 5.22 -11.84 -10.93
C LEU A 23 4.63 -10.48 -11.31
N VAL A 24 4.69 -9.49 -10.41
CA VAL A 24 3.99 -8.22 -10.59
C VAL A 24 4.70 -7.04 -9.94
N THR A 25 4.70 -5.90 -10.64
CA THR A 25 5.02 -4.58 -10.12
C THR A 25 3.89 -3.61 -10.49
N CYS A 26 3.32 -2.90 -9.50
CA CYS A 26 2.16 -2.03 -9.73
C CYS A 26 1.96 -1.00 -8.59
N ASN A 27 0.89 -0.23 -8.68
CA ASN A 27 0.34 0.67 -7.66
C ASN A 27 1.40 1.52 -6.92
N PRO A 28 2.26 2.28 -7.63
CA PRO A 28 3.32 3.02 -6.99
C PRO A 28 2.82 4.27 -6.27
N GLY A 29 3.48 4.61 -5.15
CA GLY A 29 3.49 5.97 -4.59
C GLY A 29 4.75 6.70 -5.06
N VAL A 30 4.61 7.92 -5.55
CA VAL A 30 5.74 8.70 -6.07
C VAL A 30 5.78 10.08 -5.42
N VAL A 31 6.98 10.52 -5.05
CA VAL A 31 7.25 11.88 -4.61
C VAL A 31 8.46 12.45 -5.35
N TYR A 32 8.41 13.73 -5.70
CA TYR A 32 9.54 14.46 -6.24
C TYR A 32 10.14 15.35 -5.15
N ASP A 33 11.41 15.18 -4.89
CA ASP A 33 12.13 15.98 -3.92
C ASP A 33 13.60 16.16 -4.30
N ASN A 34 14.10 17.39 -4.16
CA ASN A 34 15.51 17.74 -4.39
C ASN A 34 16.07 17.18 -5.71
N GLY A 35 15.32 17.32 -6.82
CA GLY A 35 15.76 16.88 -8.15
C GLY A 35 15.71 15.37 -8.38
N THR A 36 14.99 14.62 -7.55
CA THR A 36 14.86 13.17 -7.66
C THR A 36 13.41 12.75 -7.44
N PHE A 37 12.94 11.87 -8.31
CA PHE A 37 11.68 11.13 -8.09
C PHE A 37 12.01 9.87 -7.29
N TYR A 38 11.28 9.68 -6.20
CA TYR A 38 11.31 8.45 -5.39
C TYR A 38 9.98 7.72 -5.59
N MET A 39 10.07 6.49 -6.02
CA MET A 39 8.91 5.64 -6.29
C MET A 39 8.96 4.41 -5.39
N LEU A 40 8.05 4.34 -4.40
CA LEU A 40 7.75 3.08 -3.72
C LEU A 40 6.74 2.34 -4.57
N TYR A 41 7.08 1.15 -5.04
CA TYR A 41 6.20 0.32 -5.86
C TYR A 41 5.82 -0.98 -5.14
N ARG A 42 4.58 -1.38 -5.31
CA ARG A 42 4.09 -2.69 -4.87
C ARG A 42 4.66 -3.77 -5.76
N ALA A 43 5.12 -4.87 -5.18
CA ALA A 43 5.57 -6.03 -5.91
C ALA A 43 5.28 -7.33 -5.17
N ALA A 44 5.16 -8.42 -5.93
CA ALA A 44 5.05 -9.77 -5.41
C ALA A 44 5.67 -10.78 -6.39
N GLY A 45 6.16 -11.86 -5.83
CA GLY A 45 6.65 -13.02 -6.56
C GLY A 45 5.56 -14.01 -6.95
N ASN A 46 5.96 -15.03 -7.70
CA ASN A 46 5.09 -16.12 -8.11
C ASN A 46 5.11 -17.27 -7.08
N ASP A 47 4.94 -16.92 -5.81
CA ASP A 47 4.77 -17.88 -4.72
C ASP A 47 3.28 -18.06 -4.38
N ALA A 48 2.93 -19.19 -3.72
CA ALA A 48 1.55 -19.54 -3.40
C ALA A 48 0.92 -18.56 -2.38
N GLU A 49 1.74 -18.01 -1.49
CA GLU A 49 1.31 -17.08 -0.44
C GLU A 49 1.06 -15.69 -1.00
N HIS A 50 1.73 -15.35 -2.12
CA HIS A 50 1.68 -14.04 -2.76
C HIS A 50 1.97 -12.91 -1.76
N VAL A 51 3.09 -13.02 -1.07
CA VAL A 51 3.51 -12.02 -0.08
C VAL A 51 3.90 -10.73 -0.78
N ILE A 52 3.10 -9.69 -0.59
CA ILE A 52 3.29 -8.39 -1.21
C ILE A 52 4.25 -7.54 -0.37
N ARG A 53 5.17 -6.86 -1.05
CA ARG A 53 6.22 -6.00 -0.46
C ARG A 53 6.38 -4.72 -1.27
N LEU A 54 7.15 -3.77 -0.74
CA LEU A 54 7.47 -2.53 -1.46
C LEU A 54 8.94 -2.49 -1.85
N GLY A 55 9.16 -2.21 -3.12
CA GLY A 55 10.48 -1.86 -3.65
C GLY A 55 10.64 -0.34 -3.79
N LEU A 56 11.88 0.11 -3.97
CA LEU A 56 12.21 1.51 -4.24
C LEU A 56 12.91 1.63 -5.59
N ALA A 57 12.42 2.54 -6.41
CA ALA A 57 13.11 2.99 -7.61
C ALA A 57 13.23 4.52 -7.62
N THR A 58 14.27 5.03 -8.26
CA THR A 58 14.51 6.47 -8.39
C THR A 58 14.65 6.90 -9.84
N SER A 59 14.35 8.17 -10.11
CA SER A 59 14.51 8.77 -11.43
C SER A 59 14.90 10.24 -11.32
N LYS A 60 15.62 10.75 -12.32
CA LYS A 60 15.92 12.19 -12.45
C LYS A 60 14.95 12.92 -13.36
N ASP A 61 14.24 12.22 -14.21
CA ASP A 61 13.35 12.80 -15.22
C ASP A 61 11.87 12.37 -15.09
N GLY A 62 11.58 11.40 -14.21
CA GLY A 62 10.24 10.86 -14.00
C GLY A 62 9.80 9.84 -15.06
N PHE A 63 10.67 9.49 -15.99
CA PHE A 63 10.42 8.54 -17.07
C PHE A 63 11.30 7.29 -17.01
N HIS A 64 12.57 7.47 -16.63
CA HIS A 64 13.53 6.38 -16.51
C HIS A 64 13.81 6.11 -15.05
N PHE A 65 13.28 5.01 -14.55
CA PHE A 65 13.43 4.60 -13.16
C PHE A 65 14.41 3.46 -13.02
N GLU A 66 15.28 3.58 -12.03
CA GLU A 66 16.27 2.56 -11.67
C GLU A 66 15.96 2.04 -10.25
N ARG A 67 15.98 0.70 -10.09
CA ARG A 67 15.84 0.08 -8.77
C ARG A 67 17.00 0.46 -7.88
N VAL A 68 16.71 0.78 -6.62
CA VAL A 68 17.73 1.13 -5.64
C VAL A 68 18.31 -0.12 -4.96
N SER A 69 17.57 -1.22 -4.97
CA SER A 69 17.94 -2.46 -4.27
C SER A 69 17.31 -3.67 -4.96
N ASP A 70 18.00 -4.81 -4.88
CA ASP A 70 17.49 -6.12 -5.31
C ASP A 70 16.61 -6.81 -4.25
N VAL A 71 16.49 -6.20 -3.06
CA VAL A 71 15.61 -6.66 -1.98
C VAL A 71 14.57 -5.59 -1.67
N PRO A 72 13.40 -5.98 -1.14
CA PRO A 72 12.37 -5.02 -0.78
C PRO A 72 12.87 -4.06 0.30
N VAL A 73 12.48 -2.79 0.22
CA VAL A 73 12.84 -1.77 1.22
C VAL A 73 11.84 -1.72 2.38
N PHE A 74 10.62 -2.22 2.15
CA PHE A 74 9.59 -2.30 3.17
C PHE A 74 8.71 -3.54 2.94
N GLY A 75 8.59 -4.37 3.95
CA GLY A 75 7.84 -5.63 3.90
C GLY A 75 6.97 -5.84 5.13
N PRO A 76 6.29 -6.99 5.21
CA PRO A 76 5.55 -7.39 6.40
C PRO A 76 6.41 -7.33 7.67
N SER A 77 5.78 -7.02 8.81
CA SER A 77 6.43 -7.14 10.12
C SER A 77 6.46 -8.62 10.57
N GLU A 78 7.36 -8.97 11.47
CA GLU A 78 7.47 -10.34 11.98
C GLU A 78 6.22 -10.76 12.77
N ASP A 79 5.71 -9.87 13.64
CA ASP A 79 4.63 -10.14 14.58
C ASP A 79 3.59 -9.02 14.71
N GLY A 80 3.62 -8.04 13.79
CA GLY A 80 2.71 -6.91 13.78
C GLY A 80 1.38 -7.20 13.08
N PRO A 81 0.48 -6.22 13.07
CA PRO A 81 -0.81 -6.35 12.38
C PRO A 81 -0.69 -6.45 10.86
N ASP A 82 0.45 -6.09 10.31
CA ASP A 82 0.81 -6.10 8.89
C ASP A 82 1.75 -7.26 8.52
N SER A 83 1.69 -8.36 9.26
CA SER A 83 2.57 -9.52 9.08
C SER A 83 2.31 -10.33 7.82
N GLY A 84 1.15 -10.16 7.17
CA GLY A 84 0.82 -10.89 5.95
C GLY A 84 1.32 -10.24 4.67
N CYS A 85 1.09 -8.96 4.52
CA CYS A 85 1.56 -8.20 3.36
C CYS A 85 1.48 -6.68 3.59
N VAL A 86 2.23 -5.92 2.80
CA VAL A 86 2.16 -4.46 2.71
C VAL A 86 2.04 -4.06 1.24
N GLU A 87 1.10 -3.18 0.92
CA GLU A 87 0.74 -2.85 -0.46
C GLU A 87 0.30 -1.40 -0.63
N ASP A 88 0.27 -0.92 -1.88
CA ASP A 88 -0.37 0.32 -2.31
C ASP A 88 0.09 1.58 -1.54
N PRO A 89 1.39 1.89 -1.54
CA PRO A 89 1.93 3.02 -0.80
C PRO A 89 1.44 4.36 -1.36
N ARG A 90 1.25 5.34 -0.47
CA ARG A 90 1.05 6.76 -0.81
C ARG A 90 2.03 7.58 0.01
N ILE A 91 2.69 8.54 -0.62
CA ILE A 91 3.78 9.30 -0.02
C ILE A 91 3.39 10.77 0.08
N VAL A 92 3.52 11.35 1.27
CA VAL A 92 3.41 12.79 1.50
C VAL A 92 4.61 13.25 2.30
N LYS A 93 5.22 14.34 1.89
CA LYS A 93 6.32 14.96 2.64
C LYS A 93 5.80 16.08 3.54
N TYR A 94 6.12 16.01 4.83
CA TYR A 94 5.96 17.13 5.75
C TYR A 94 7.32 17.46 6.35
N ASP A 95 7.73 18.70 6.18
CA ASP A 95 9.05 19.18 6.61
C ASP A 95 10.21 18.35 6.01
N THR A 96 10.89 17.57 6.82
CA THR A 96 12.03 16.72 6.43
C THR A 96 11.71 15.23 6.37
N GLU A 97 10.46 14.85 6.67
CA GLU A 97 10.04 13.46 6.77
C GLU A 97 9.03 13.09 5.67
N TYR A 98 9.12 11.86 5.19
CA TYR A 98 8.15 11.27 4.26
C TYR A 98 7.22 10.35 5.05
N TYR A 99 5.94 10.66 5.00
CA TYR A 99 4.88 9.88 5.61
C TYR A 99 4.28 8.97 4.54
N ILE A 100 4.26 7.68 4.83
CA ILE A 100 3.79 6.65 3.92
C ILE A 100 2.53 6.01 4.51
N THR A 101 1.39 6.21 3.87
CA THR A 101 0.24 5.36 4.11
C THR A 101 0.35 4.14 3.22
N TYR A 102 0.08 2.96 3.76
CA TYR A 102 0.14 1.70 3.02
C TYR A 102 -1.01 0.80 3.45
N ALA A 103 -1.58 0.07 2.52
CA ALA A 103 -2.52 -0.97 2.86
C ALA A 103 -1.76 -2.21 3.36
N TYR A 104 -2.38 -2.95 4.26
CA TYR A 104 -1.80 -4.18 4.79
C TYR A 104 -2.87 -5.21 5.15
N ARG A 105 -2.44 -6.45 5.30
CA ARG A 105 -3.24 -7.57 5.82
C ARG A 105 -2.47 -8.31 6.90
N PRO A 106 -3.17 -8.90 7.88
CA PRO A 106 -2.53 -9.71 8.92
C PRO A 106 -1.97 -11.04 8.41
N TYR A 107 -2.51 -11.55 7.29
CA TYR A 107 -2.05 -12.77 6.62
C TYR A 107 -1.84 -12.53 5.14
N ALA A 108 -0.94 -13.30 4.53
CA ALA A 108 -0.71 -13.26 3.10
C ALA A 108 -2.00 -13.53 2.33
N PRO A 109 -2.29 -12.76 1.24
CA PRO A 109 -3.56 -12.87 0.53
C PRO A 109 -3.70 -14.14 -0.31
N GLY A 110 -2.61 -14.82 -0.64
CA GLY A 110 -2.59 -15.89 -1.62
C GLY A 110 -2.79 -15.40 -3.04
N GLN A 111 -2.72 -16.32 -3.99
CA GLN A 111 -3.03 -16.03 -5.39
C GLN A 111 -4.55 -16.12 -5.63
N TYR A 112 -5.30 -15.17 -5.03
CA TYR A 112 -6.78 -15.19 -4.98
C TYR A 112 -7.44 -15.24 -6.37
N TRP A 113 -6.81 -14.74 -7.41
CA TRP A 113 -7.31 -14.85 -8.79
C TRP A 113 -7.36 -16.27 -9.33
N ASN A 114 -6.69 -17.23 -8.67
CA ASN A 114 -6.75 -18.64 -8.98
C ASN A 114 -7.90 -19.36 -8.27
N PHE A 115 -8.64 -18.65 -7.41
CA PHE A 115 -9.78 -19.21 -6.68
C PHE A 115 -11.10 -18.92 -7.43
N SER A 116 -12.08 -19.81 -7.28
CA SER A 116 -13.34 -19.72 -8.00
C SER A 116 -14.21 -18.51 -7.64
N HIS A 117 -13.85 -17.75 -6.63
CA HIS A 117 -14.63 -16.62 -6.10
C HIS A 117 -13.78 -15.36 -5.78
N ASP A 118 -12.55 -15.29 -6.26
CA ASP A 118 -11.62 -14.13 -6.10
C ASP A 118 -11.44 -13.67 -4.63
N GLU A 119 -11.57 -14.58 -3.68
CA GLU A 119 -11.40 -14.26 -2.27
C GLU A 119 -9.94 -14.50 -1.83
N VAL A 120 -9.45 -13.62 -0.96
CA VAL A 120 -8.13 -13.79 -0.33
C VAL A 120 -8.10 -15.02 0.56
N LEU A 121 -6.92 -15.60 0.76
CA LEU A 121 -6.74 -16.68 1.72
C LEU A 121 -7.18 -16.24 3.12
N LEU A 122 -7.97 -17.10 3.76
CA LEU A 122 -8.39 -16.91 5.14
C LEU A 122 -7.50 -17.77 6.05
N PRO A 123 -7.08 -17.23 7.19
CA PRO A 123 -6.31 -17.99 8.15
C PRO A 123 -7.16 -19.06 8.85
N ASP A 124 -6.54 -20.16 9.21
CA ASP A 124 -7.13 -21.12 10.14
C ASP A 124 -6.96 -20.60 11.58
N CYS A 125 -7.92 -19.81 12.02
CA CYS A 125 -7.94 -19.26 13.37
C CYS A 125 -9.32 -19.48 14.01
N GLY A 126 -9.34 -19.59 15.35
CA GLY A 126 -10.55 -19.86 16.09
C GLY A 126 -11.64 -18.79 15.91
N SER A 127 -12.90 -19.18 16.15
CA SER A 127 -14.07 -18.27 16.04
C SER A 127 -13.97 -17.06 16.96
N ASP A 128 -13.18 -17.14 18.02
CA ASP A 128 -12.98 -16.08 19.00
C ASP A 128 -11.90 -15.06 18.59
N ALA A 129 -11.16 -15.34 17.50
CA ALA A 129 -10.17 -14.42 16.99
C ALA A 129 -10.84 -13.13 16.50
N PRO A 130 -10.17 -11.96 16.60
CA PRO A 130 -10.69 -10.70 16.09
C PRO A 130 -11.12 -10.79 14.62
N MET A 131 -12.18 -10.07 14.25
CA MET A 131 -12.75 -10.11 12.91
C MET A 131 -11.72 -9.77 11.81
N ALA A 132 -10.84 -8.80 12.09
CA ALA A 132 -9.76 -8.43 11.17
C ALA A 132 -8.87 -9.62 10.81
N LEU A 133 -8.58 -10.49 11.77
CA LEU A 133 -7.82 -11.71 11.55
C LEU A 133 -8.66 -12.74 10.79
N ARG A 134 -9.84 -13.08 11.30
CA ARG A 134 -10.70 -14.13 10.70
C ARG A 134 -11.06 -13.87 9.24
N LYS A 135 -11.22 -12.60 8.86
CA LYS A 135 -11.57 -12.17 7.50
C LYS A 135 -10.37 -11.68 6.68
N ASN A 136 -9.17 -11.73 7.23
CA ASN A 136 -7.97 -11.19 6.60
C ASN A 136 -8.21 -9.78 6.01
N LEU A 137 -8.79 -8.88 6.82
CA LEU A 137 -9.23 -7.55 6.36
C LEU A 137 -8.05 -6.68 5.95
N GLY A 138 -8.24 -5.93 4.88
CA GLY A 138 -7.31 -4.88 4.47
C GLY A 138 -7.49 -3.61 5.32
N ASN A 139 -6.45 -3.19 6.00
CA ASN A 139 -6.40 -1.95 6.77
C ASN A 139 -5.30 -1.02 6.26
N THR A 140 -5.23 0.19 6.80
CA THR A 140 -4.16 1.15 6.45
C THR A 140 -3.25 1.42 7.63
N GLY A 141 -1.96 1.23 7.40
CA GLY A 141 -0.87 1.62 8.28
C GLY A 141 -0.25 2.96 7.90
N LEU A 142 0.49 3.51 8.84
CA LEU A 142 1.31 4.70 8.66
C LEU A 142 2.75 4.38 9.05
N ALA A 143 3.67 4.72 8.17
CA ALA A 143 5.10 4.69 8.43
C ALA A 143 5.73 6.05 8.11
N VAL A 144 6.90 6.31 8.66
CA VAL A 144 7.70 7.50 8.37
C VAL A 144 9.14 7.10 8.07
N THR A 145 9.74 7.84 7.14
CA THR A 145 11.15 7.70 6.78
C THR A 145 11.74 9.07 6.41
N THR A 146 13.06 9.20 6.48
CA THR A 146 13.79 10.37 5.98
C THR A 146 14.62 10.07 4.74
N ASP A 147 14.84 8.79 4.43
CA ASP A 147 15.81 8.35 3.43
C ASP A 147 15.33 7.17 2.54
N PHE A 148 14.12 6.66 2.74
CA PHE A 148 13.55 5.46 2.10
C PHE A 148 14.35 4.17 2.31
N ARG A 149 15.21 4.12 3.35
CA ARG A 149 15.99 2.93 3.74
C ARG A 149 15.51 2.38 5.07
N GLU A 150 15.33 3.27 6.03
CA GLU A 150 14.81 2.93 7.34
C GLU A 150 13.40 3.48 7.50
N PHE A 151 12.48 2.61 7.90
CA PHE A 151 11.07 2.95 8.09
C PHE A 151 10.66 2.71 9.54
N LYS A 152 10.07 3.73 10.15
CA LYS A 152 9.45 3.60 11.47
C LYS A 152 7.94 3.48 11.30
N ARG A 153 7.37 2.33 11.69
CA ARG A 153 5.90 2.17 11.75
C ARG A 153 5.33 3.02 12.87
N LEU A 154 4.31 3.82 12.56
CA LEU A 154 3.61 4.69 13.52
C LEU A 154 2.30 4.07 13.99
N GLY A 155 1.86 2.99 13.34
CA GLY A 155 0.65 2.26 13.69
C GLY A 155 -0.45 2.33 12.63
N ARG A 156 -1.65 1.94 13.03
CA ARG A 156 -2.83 1.87 12.17
C ARG A 156 -3.58 3.19 12.12
N LEU A 157 -4.02 3.61 10.93
CA LEU A 157 -4.84 4.80 10.71
C LEU A 157 -6.34 4.51 10.71
N THR A 158 -6.74 3.32 10.29
CA THR A 158 -8.14 2.94 10.07
C THR A 158 -8.66 1.99 11.14
N SER A 159 -9.97 1.79 11.19
CA SER A 159 -10.59 0.90 12.17
C SER A 159 -10.21 -0.57 11.93
N PRO A 160 -9.91 -1.35 12.98
CA PRO A 160 -9.55 -2.76 12.83
C PRO A 160 -10.71 -3.66 12.38
N VAL A 161 -11.93 -3.15 12.44
CA VAL A 161 -13.14 -3.92 12.13
C VAL A 161 -13.73 -3.58 10.75
N LEU A 162 -13.06 -2.72 9.99
CA LEU A 162 -13.49 -2.28 8.66
C LEU A 162 -12.44 -2.65 7.61
N ASP A 163 -12.88 -2.94 6.39
CA ASP A 163 -12.00 -2.93 5.21
C ASP A 163 -11.87 -1.49 4.72
N ASP A 164 -10.80 -0.81 5.16
CA ASP A 164 -10.56 0.61 4.90
C ASP A 164 -9.13 0.83 4.45
N ARG A 165 -8.96 0.80 3.14
CA ARG A 165 -7.68 0.93 2.42
C ARG A 165 -7.68 2.19 1.57
N ASP A 166 -6.57 2.42 0.88
CA ASP A 166 -6.41 3.54 -0.05
C ASP A 166 -6.47 4.92 0.63
N VAL A 167 -5.98 5.01 1.87
CA VAL A 167 -5.91 6.28 2.59
C VAL A 167 -4.89 7.21 1.94
N ILE A 168 -5.30 8.45 1.72
CA ILE A 168 -4.46 9.52 1.18
C ILE A 168 -4.40 10.64 2.22
N LEU A 169 -3.18 11.03 2.63
CA LEU A 169 -2.98 12.23 3.42
C LEU A 169 -2.98 13.47 2.51
N PHE A 170 -3.49 14.58 3.00
CA PHE A 170 -3.33 15.86 2.32
C PHE A 170 -1.87 16.28 2.33
N PRO A 171 -1.37 16.93 1.27
CA PRO A 171 0.03 17.35 1.21
C PRO A 171 0.38 18.45 2.20
N GLU A 172 -0.63 19.12 2.76
CA GLU A 172 -0.50 20.23 3.72
C GLU A 172 -1.51 20.07 4.86
N LYS A 173 -1.17 20.63 6.01
CA LYS A 173 -2.11 20.72 7.12
C LYS A 173 -3.22 21.71 6.80
N VAL A 174 -4.46 21.31 7.02
CA VAL A 174 -5.63 22.17 6.89
C VAL A 174 -5.98 22.72 8.28
N GLN A 175 -5.91 24.03 8.46
CA GLN A 175 -6.13 24.70 9.76
C GLN A 175 -5.29 24.07 10.90
N GLY A 176 -4.02 23.73 10.61
CA GLY A 176 -3.08 23.16 11.56
C GLY A 176 -3.27 21.67 11.85
N LYS A 177 -4.23 21.00 11.22
CA LYS A 177 -4.53 19.58 11.40
C LYS A 177 -4.09 18.75 10.19
N TYR A 178 -3.65 17.52 10.45
CA TYR A 178 -3.51 16.51 9.39
C TYR A 178 -4.89 16.06 8.95
N VAL A 179 -5.10 15.95 7.67
CA VAL A 179 -6.36 15.53 7.06
C VAL A 179 -6.11 14.34 6.15
N MET A 180 -6.99 13.37 6.19
CA MET A 180 -6.93 12.22 5.31
C MET A 180 -8.24 12.00 4.56
N LEU A 181 -8.13 11.43 3.38
CA LEU A 181 -9.23 10.81 2.64
C LEU A 181 -9.13 9.31 2.84
N HIS A 182 -10.25 8.65 3.11
CA HIS A 182 -10.33 7.21 3.29
C HIS A 182 -11.63 6.65 2.72
N ARG A 183 -11.74 5.33 2.56
CA ARG A 183 -12.87 4.68 1.90
C ARG A 183 -13.26 3.38 2.60
N PRO A 184 -13.87 3.47 3.79
CA PRO A 184 -14.39 2.29 4.48
C PRO A 184 -15.52 1.67 3.66
N LYS A 185 -15.42 0.38 3.36
CA LYS A 185 -16.39 -0.32 2.51
C LYS A 185 -17.74 -0.50 3.20
N GLU A 186 -17.76 -0.50 4.50
CA GLU A 186 -18.95 -0.71 5.33
C GLU A 186 -19.76 0.58 5.57
N TYR A 187 -19.24 1.76 5.19
CA TYR A 187 -19.98 3.03 5.34
C TYR A 187 -20.97 3.23 4.19
N ILE A 188 -22.01 2.40 4.16
CA ILE A 188 -23.10 2.41 3.17
C ILE A 188 -24.46 2.26 3.85
N GLY A 189 -25.52 2.68 3.17
CA GLY A 189 -26.91 2.61 3.65
C GLY A 189 -27.39 3.92 4.28
N GLY A 190 -28.63 3.87 4.80
CA GLY A 190 -29.35 5.06 5.28
C GLY A 190 -28.65 5.81 6.40
N GLU A 191 -27.87 5.12 7.27
CA GLU A 191 -27.08 5.73 8.34
C GLU A 191 -26.00 6.68 7.79
N TYR A 192 -25.43 6.35 6.63
CA TYR A 192 -24.36 7.13 5.99
C TYR A 192 -24.86 7.98 4.83
N GLY A 193 -26.11 7.82 4.42
CA GLY A 193 -26.71 8.57 3.33
C GLY A 193 -26.14 8.25 1.94
N VAL A 194 -25.49 7.10 1.77
CA VAL A 194 -24.89 6.64 0.51
C VAL A 194 -25.16 5.15 0.28
N ASP A 195 -25.36 4.77 -0.98
CA ASP A 195 -25.65 3.38 -1.36
C ASP A 195 -24.40 2.61 -1.82
N TYR A 196 -23.27 3.28 -1.94
CA TYR A 196 -21.99 2.73 -2.40
C TYR A 196 -20.84 3.17 -1.51
N PRO A 197 -19.73 2.40 -1.44
CA PRO A 197 -18.52 2.83 -0.76
C PRO A 197 -18.05 4.19 -1.29
N SER A 198 -17.97 5.17 -0.42
CA SER A 198 -17.67 6.57 -0.75
C SER A 198 -16.37 7.02 -0.10
N ILE A 199 -15.80 8.11 -0.62
CA ILE A 199 -14.61 8.73 -0.02
C ILE A 199 -15.05 9.66 1.11
N TRP A 200 -14.45 9.47 2.26
CA TRP A 200 -14.68 10.25 3.47
C TRP A 200 -13.44 11.05 3.84
N MET A 201 -13.66 12.18 4.48
CA MET A 201 -12.59 13.03 5.00
C MET A 201 -12.59 12.97 6.53
N LYS A 202 -11.42 12.81 7.09
CA LYS A 202 -11.22 12.76 8.55
C LYS A 202 -10.05 13.65 8.96
#